data_6afde0bf6e2d0ccae09b448226393b1d
#
_entry.id   6afde0bf6e2d0ccae09b448226393b1d
#
_cell.length_a   1.000
_cell.length_b   1.000
_cell.length_c   1.000
_cell.angle_alpha   90.00
_cell.angle_beta   90.00
_cell.angle_gamma   90.00
#
_symmetry.space_group_name_H-M   'P 1'
#
loop_
_entity.id
_entity.type
_entity.pdbx_description
1 polymer ?
#
loop_
_entity_poly.entity_id
_entity_poly.type
_entity_poly.pdbx_seq_one_letter_code
_entity_poly.pdbx_strand_id
1 'polypeptide(L)'
;APIFIDDSPNANVMEIRTKARRLKMEHNLGFLVVDYLQLMDGGARSESRVQEISEISRALKQIARELDIPVLALSQLSRAVESRSPAIPKLADLRESGAIEQDADIVMFIYRRAKDKSRDCPEEEKNIAEIHIDKHRNGPTGLVRLFFDENKVSFKNLDVQYQSQTQVPTPTPEESATDIPIPGPQDQPIPTEPGWQPQP
;
A
#
# COMPACT_ATOMS: atom_id res chain seq x y z
N ALA A 1 -20.36 -14.45 12.12
CA ALA A 1 -19.47 -15.30 11.33
C ALA A 1 -18.63 -16.14 12.29
N PRO A 2 -18.28 -17.40 11.97
CA PRO A 2 -17.38 -18.20 12.77
C PRO A 2 -15.97 -17.58 12.69
N ILE A 3 -15.35 -17.34 13.86
CA ILE A 3 -14.00 -16.78 13.97
C ILE A 3 -13.16 -17.82 14.72
N PHE A 4 -12.02 -18.19 14.11
CA PHE A 4 -11.02 -19.07 14.68
C PHE A 4 -9.80 -18.23 15.05
N ILE A 5 -9.32 -18.34 16.27
CA ILE A 5 -8.16 -17.60 16.78
C ILE A 5 -7.06 -18.61 17.08
N ASP A 6 -5.88 -18.37 16.53
CA ASP A 6 -4.67 -19.10 16.84
C ASP A 6 -3.69 -18.15 17.51
N ASP A 7 -3.45 -18.35 18.80
CA ASP A 7 -2.56 -17.55 19.65
C ASP A 7 -1.18 -18.21 19.83
N SER A 8 -0.83 -19.18 18.98
CA SER A 8 0.45 -19.86 19.05
C SER A 8 1.61 -18.85 18.86
N PRO A 9 2.56 -18.77 19.80
CA PRO A 9 3.73 -17.94 19.65
C PRO A 9 4.62 -18.49 18.52
N ASN A 10 5.23 -17.61 17.73
CA ASN A 10 6.20 -17.95 16.68
C ASN A 10 5.66 -18.93 15.64
N ALA A 11 4.43 -18.74 15.20
CA ALA A 11 3.87 -19.60 14.15
C ALA A 11 4.71 -19.49 12.87
N ASN A 12 5.15 -20.64 12.35
CA ASN A 12 5.81 -20.69 11.06
C ASN A 12 4.80 -20.84 9.92
N VAL A 13 5.23 -20.50 8.69
CA VAL A 13 4.34 -20.51 7.52
C VAL A 13 3.75 -21.89 7.23
N MET A 14 4.50 -22.98 7.50
CA MET A 14 4.04 -24.35 7.25
C MET A 14 2.90 -24.74 8.22
N GLU A 15 2.98 -24.29 9.47
CA GLU A 15 1.91 -24.48 10.45
C GLU A 15 0.65 -23.72 10.05
N ILE A 16 0.80 -22.43 9.68
CA ILE A 16 -0.32 -21.61 9.19
C ILE A 16 -0.98 -22.29 7.99
N ARG A 17 -0.19 -22.75 7.02
CA ARG A 17 -0.70 -23.47 5.83
C ARG A 17 -1.49 -24.72 6.22
N THR A 18 -0.96 -25.51 7.13
CA THR A 18 -1.61 -26.77 7.58
C THR A 18 -2.92 -26.49 8.31
N LYS A 19 -2.91 -25.53 9.24
CA LYS A 19 -4.10 -25.12 9.98
C LYS A 19 -5.16 -24.49 9.06
N ALA A 20 -4.76 -23.61 8.15
CA ALA A 20 -5.66 -22.97 7.20
C ALA A 20 -6.30 -23.97 6.22
N ARG A 21 -5.54 -24.96 5.72
CA ARG A 21 -6.07 -26.05 4.90
C ARG A 21 -7.14 -26.85 5.63
N ARG A 22 -6.87 -27.23 6.89
CA ARG A 22 -7.84 -27.96 7.70
C ARG A 22 -9.12 -27.14 7.89
N LEU A 23 -9.00 -25.87 8.28
CA LEU A 23 -10.15 -24.98 8.45
C LEU A 23 -10.89 -24.74 7.12
N LYS A 24 -10.19 -24.70 5.99
CA LYS A 24 -10.84 -24.61 4.67
C LYS A 24 -11.70 -25.84 4.38
N MET A 25 -11.20 -27.04 4.69
CA MET A 25 -11.93 -28.28 4.45
C MET A 25 -13.09 -28.49 5.42
N GLU A 26 -12.88 -28.21 6.72
CA GLU A 26 -13.87 -28.48 7.77
C GLU A 26 -14.93 -27.39 7.90
N HIS A 27 -14.55 -26.12 7.66
CA HIS A 27 -15.39 -24.95 7.97
C HIS A 27 -15.51 -23.96 6.81
N ASN A 28 -15.01 -24.32 5.62
CA ASN A 28 -15.01 -23.44 4.43
C ASN A 28 -14.42 -22.05 4.74
N LEU A 29 -13.22 -22.02 5.31
CA LEU A 29 -12.50 -20.77 5.62
C LEU A 29 -12.55 -19.81 4.43
N GLY A 30 -12.99 -18.57 4.64
CA GLY A 30 -13.15 -17.55 3.60
C GLY A 30 -12.15 -16.42 3.66
N PHE A 31 -11.39 -16.29 4.76
CA PHE A 31 -10.45 -15.17 4.97
C PHE A 31 -9.40 -15.55 6.01
N LEU A 32 -8.15 -15.15 5.78
CA LEU A 32 -7.05 -15.35 6.73
C LEU A 32 -6.44 -14.01 7.11
N VAL A 33 -6.26 -13.77 8.41
CA VAL A 33 -5.55 -12.60 8.95
C VAL A 33 -4.29 -13.05 9.68
N VAL A 34 -3.18 -12.37 9.43
CA VAL A 34 -1.88 -12.60 10.09
C VAL A 34 -1.46 -11.32 10.78
N ASP A 35 -1.40 -11.34 12.11
CA ASP A 35 -1.01 -10.20 12.94
C ASP A 35 0.24 -10.57 13.78
N TYR A 36 1.42 -10.12 13.41
CA TYR A 36 1.91 -9.43 12.22
C TYR A 36 3.16 -10.16 11.69
N LEU A 37 3.58 -9.86 10.47
CA LEU A 37 4.63 -10.62 9.77
C LEU A 37 5.93 -10.76 10.56
N GLN A 38 6.33 -9.73 11.30
CA GLN A 38 7.59 -9.70 12.03
C GLN A 38 7.59 -10.60 13.30
N LEU A 39 6.44 -11.17 13.70
CA LEU A 39 6.38 -12.20 14.76
C LEU A 39 6.49 -13.61 14.21
N MET A 40 6.39 -13.79 12.91
CA MET A 40 6.50 -15.11 12.29
C MET A 40 7.95 -15.57 12.27
N ASP A 41 8.12 -16.90 12.36
CA ASP A 41 9.39 -17.58 12.16
C ASP A 41 9.51 -18.06 10.71
N GLY A 42 10.53 -17.59 10.01
CA GLY A 42 10.81 -17.98 8.62
C GLY A 42 11.54 -19.31 8.47
N GLY A 43 11.92 -19.93 9.61
CA GLY A 43 12.69 -21.17 9.62
C GLY A 43 14.20 -20.99 9.64
N ALA A 44 14.93 -22.03 10.05
CA ALA A 44 16.32 -22.02 10.53
C ALA A 44 17.43 -21.70 9.50
N ARG A 45 17.13 -21.14 8.33
CA ARG A 45 18.12 -20.96 7.24
C ARG A 45 18.20 -19.55 6.66
N SER A 46 17.55 -18.56 7.24
CA SER A 46 17.61 -17.21 6.69
C SER A 46 18.86 -16.46 7.19
N GLU A 47 19.71 -15.98 6.28
CA GLU A 47 20.92 -15.22 6.60
C GLU A 47 20.61 -13.79 7.08
N SER A 48 19.39 -13.29 6.82
CA SER A 48 18.98 -11.96 7.23
C SER A 48 17.46 -11.88 7.45
N ARG A 49 17.04 -10.95 8.33
CA ARG A 49 15.62 -10.68 8.59
C ARG A 49 14.86 -10.26 7.33
N VAL A 50 15.49 -9.52 6.43
CA VAL A 50 14.93 -9.12 5.13
C VAL A 50 14.58 -10.34 4.28
N GLN A 51 15.48 -11.31 4.24
CA GLN A 51 15.26 -12.54 3.47
C GLN A 51 14.12 -13.37 4.08
N GLU A 52 14.12 -13.49 5.40
CA GLU A 52 13.08 -14.20 6.15
C GLU A 52 11.68 -13.63 5.87
N ILE A 53 11.50 -12.31 5.98
CA ILE A 53 10.22 -11.65 5.67
C ILE A 53 9.84 -11.84 4.19
N SER A 54 10.83 -11.87 3.30
CA SER A 54 10.59 -12.12 1.87
C SER A 54 10.07 -13.54 1.60
N GLU A 55 10.61 -14.53 2.31
CA GLU A 55 10.14 -15.92 2.22
C GLU A 55 8.72 -16.07 2.78
N ILE A 56 8.45 -15.45 3.94
CA ILE A 56 7.12 -15.41 4.56
C ILE A 56 6.10 -14.78 3.61
N SER A 57 6.42 -13.62 3.01
CA SER A 57 5.53 -12.92 2.08
C SER A 57 5.13 -13.81 0.89
N ARG A 58 6.13 -14.42 0.23
CA ARG A 58 5.89 -15.34 -0.89
C ARG A 58 5.04 -16.54 -0.49
N ALA A 59 5.32 -17.11 0.68
CA ALA A 59 4.58 -18.26 1.16
C ALA A 59 3.13 -17.93 1.53
N LEU A 60 2.86 -16.77 2.12
CA LEU A 60 1.49 -16.29 2.34
C LEU A 60 0.74 -16.06 1.03
N LYS A 61 1.41 -15.53 0.00
CA LYS A 61 0.84 -15.40 -1.34
C LYS A 61 0.50 -16.75 -1.96
N GLN A 62 1.34 -17.77 -1.73
CA GLN A 62 1.04 -19.14 -2.17
C GLN A 62 -0.16 -19.73 -1.45
N ILE A 63 -0.28 -19.53 -0.13
CA ILE A 63 -1.44 -19.98 0.66
C ILE A 63 -2.72 -19.35 0.12
N ALA A 64 -2.72 -18.04 -0.14
CA ALA A 64 -3.88 -17.33 -0.69
C ALA A 64 -4.37 -17.96 -2.01
N ARG A 65 -3.42 -18.26 -2.91
CA ARG A 65 -3.73 -18.90 -4.21
C ARG A 65 -4.18 -20.35 -4.08
N GLU A 66 -3.52 -21.10 -3.21
CA GLU A 66 -3.80 -22.52 -3.01
C GLU A 66 -5.19 -22.75 -2.41
N LEU A 67 -5.56 -21.92 -1.44
CA LEU A 67 -6.84 -22.06 -0.74
C LEU A 67 -7.97 -21.25 -1.39
N ASP A 68 -7.64 -20.45 -2.39
CA ASP A 68 -8.56 -19.49 -3.03
C ASP A 68 -9.29 -18.62 -1.99
N ILE A 69 -8.50 -17.97 -1.13
CA ILE A 69 -8.98 -17.04 -0.10
C ILE A 69 -8.09 -15.79 -0.05
N PRO A 70 -8.66 -14.62 0.28
CA PRO A 70 -7.86 -13.45 0.60
C PRO A 70 -7.06 -13.67 1.89
N VAL A 71 -5.81 -13.17 1.89
CA VAL A 71 -4.93 -13.14 3.05
C VAL A 71 -4.59 -11.67 3.36
N LEU A 72 -4.94 -11.21 4.56
CA LEU A 72 -4.55 -9.92 5.09
C LEU A 72 -3.37 -10.12 6.04
N ALA A 73 -2.21 -9.56 5.70
CA ALA A 73 -1.05 -9.58 6.56
C ALA A 73 -0.76 -8.17 7.08
N LEU A 74 -0.64 -8.02 8.39
CA LEU A 74 -0.20 -6.79 9.01
C LEU A 74 1.33 -6.73 8.99
N SER A 75 1.88 -5.55 8.74
CA SER A 75 3.32 -5.32 8.73
C SER A 75 3.68 -4.06 9.47
N GLN A 76 4.72 -4.14 10.30
CA GLN A 76 5.30 -2.97 10.92
C GLN A 76 6.08 -2.16 9.88
N LEU A 77 6.02 -0.84 9.99
CA LEU A 77 6.78 0.07 9.15
C LEU A 77 8.18 0.35 9.74
N SER A 78 9.10 0.74 8.88
CA SER A 78 10.40 1.27 9.32
C SER A 78 10.21 2.54 10.15
N ARG A 79 10.98 2.67 11.23
CA ARG A 79 10.97 3.88 12.08
C ARG A 79 11.40 5.14 11.34
N ALA A 80 12.02 5.02 10.17
CA ALA A 80 12.38 6.15 9.33
C ALA A 80 11.17 7.02 8.92
N VAL A 81 9.94 6.48 8.97
CA VAL A 81 8.71 7.24 8.76
C VAL A 81 8.59 8.39 9.77
N GLU A 82 8.93 8.13 11.04
CA GLU A 82 8.76 9.10 12.13
C GLU A 82 9.71 10.31 12.01
N SER A 83 10.80 10.18 11.24
CA SER A 83 11.77 11.27 11.01
C SER A 83 11.37 12.24 9.90
N ARG A 84 10.30 11.95 9.18
CA ARG A 84 9.80 12.83 8.10
C ARG A 84 8.70 13.76 8.59
N SER A 85 8.53 14.87 7.88
CA SER A 85 7.41 15.78 8.05
C SER A 85 6.76 16.06 6.69
N PRO A 86 5.51 15.64 6.46
CA PRO A 86 4.66 14.79 7.31
C PRO A 86 5.14 13.34 7.36
N ALA A 87 4.84 12.66 8.48
CA ALA A 87 5.18 11.27 8.71
C ALA A 87 4.17 10.30 8.02
N ILE A 88 3.80 10.62 6.77
CA ILE A 88 2.90 9.80 5.97
C ILE A 88 3.67 8.57 5.46
N PRO A 89 3.19 7.34 5.72
CA PRO A 89 3.80 6.13 5.22
C PRO A 89 3.81 6.05 3.69
N LYS A 90 4.82 5.35 3.15
CA LYS A 90 5.00 5.12 1.71
C LYS A 90 5.50 3.69 1.48
N LEU A 91 5.39 3.18 0.25
CA LEU A 91 5.89 1.85 -0.13
C LEU A 91 7.37 1.64 0.26
N ALA A 92 8.19 2.68 0.15
CA ALA A 92 9.60 2.63 0.55
C ALA A 92 9.82 2.35 2.05
N ASP A 93 8.82 2.55 2.91
CA ASP A 93 8.90 2.28 4.34
C ASP A 93 8.70 0.80 4.69
N LEU A 94 8.26 0.01 3.71
CA LEU A 94 8.30 -1.45 3.73
C LEU A 94 9.69 -1.99 3.33
N ARG A 95 10.73 -1.17 3.35
CA ARG A 95 12.04 -1.40 2.72
C ARG A 95 12.83 -2.56 3.30
N GLU A 96 12.61 -2.93 4.55
CA GLU A 96 13.15 -4.18 5.11
C GLU A 96 12.47 -5.43 4.50
N SER A 97 11.51 -5.21 3.59
CA SER A 97 10.64 -6.21 3.03
C SER A 97 10.23 -5.83 1.60
N GLY A 98 11.17 -5.45 0.75
CA GLY A 98 10.89 -5.11 -0.66
C GLY A 98 10.10 -6.21 -1.40
N ALA A 99 10.15 -7.44 -0.91
CA ALA A 99 9.32 -8.53 -1.39
C ALA A 99 7.83 -8.35 -1.04
N ILE A 100 7.49 -7.77 0.14
CA ILE A 100 6.08 -7.51 0.48
C ILE A 100 5.45 -6.61 -0.58
N GLU A 101 6.15 -5.54 -0.96
CA GLU A 101 5.68 -4.65 -2.01
C GLU A 101 5.45 -5.41 -3.33
N GLN A 102 6.33 -6.32 -3.70
CA GLN A 102 6.21 -7.07 -4.96
C GLN A 102 5.10 -8.13 -4.91
N ASP A 103 4.98 -8.85 -3.81
CA ASP A 103 4.08 -10.00 -3.66
C ASP A 103 2.63 -9.58 -3.39
N ALA A 104 2.41 -8.49 -2.63
CA ALA A 104 1.08 -8.01 -2.30
C ALA A 104 0.33 -7.50 -3.55
N ASP A 105 -0.96 -7.82 -3.65
CA ASP A 105 -1.84 -7.25 -4.68
C ASP A 105 -2.32 -5.86 -4.28
N ILE A 106 -2.52 -5.64 -2.99
CA ILE A 106 -2.96 -4.37 -2.41
C ILE A 106 -2.03 -4.06 -1.25
N VAL A 107 -1.57 -2.80 -1.15
CA VAL A 107 -0.86 -2.26 0.01
C VAL A 107 -1.62 -1.06 0.51
N MET A 108 -1.98 -1.10 1.79
CA MET A 108 -2.71 -0.04 2.48
C MET A 108 -1.93 0.43 3.69
N PHE A 109 -1.84 1.75 3.88
CA PHE A 109 -1.26 2.36 5.08
C PHE A 109 -2.33 3.09 5.87
N ILE A 110 -2.24 3.00 7.19
CA ILE A 110 -3.07 3.76 8.10
C ILE A 110 -2.26 4.96 8.60
N TYR A 111 -2.76 6.16 8.35
CA TYR A 111 -2.18 7.39 8.87
C TYR A 111 -3.19 8.15 9.70
N ARG A 112 -2.77 8.66 10.85
CA ARG A 112 -3.55 9.52 11.72
C ARG A 112 -2.75 10.77 12.05
N ARG A 113 -3.20 11.92 11.57
CA ARG A 113 -2.53 13.20 11.82
C ARG A 113 -2.37 13.49 13.32
N ALA A 114 -3.34 13.09 14.13
CA ALA A 114 -3.26 13.22 15.59
C ALA A 114 -2.10 12.45 16.24
N LYS A 115 -1.51 11.47 15.55
CA LYS A 115 -0.36 10.69 16.01
C LYS A 115 0.95 11.12 15.34
N ASP A 116 0.89 12.02 14.37
CA ASP A 116 2.06 12.58 13.70
C ASP A 116 2.67 13.69 14.55
N LYS A 117 3.80 13.38 15.19
CA LYS A 117 4.54 14.33 16.06
C LYS A 117 5.28 15.42 15.29
N SER A 118 5.37 15.31 13.96
CA SER A 118 6.12 16.23 13.11
C SER A 118 5.36 17.50 12.77
N ARG A 119 4.05 17.54 13.04
CA ARG A 119 3.18 18.67 12.71
C ARG A 119 1.94 18.75 13.59
N ASP A 120 1.43 19.96 13.79
CA ASP A 120 0.21 20.19 14.55
C ASP A 120 -1.00 19.56 13.87
N CYS A 121 -1.93 19.06 14.69
CA CYS A 121 -3.19 18.51 14.25
C CYS A 121 -4.33 19.45 14.62
N PRO A 122 -5.07 20.01 13.64
CA PRO A 122 -6.29 20.76 13.92
C PRO A 122 -7.32 19.90 14.67
N GLU A 123 -8.14 20.53 15.53
CA GLU A 123 -9.17 19.84 16.30
C GLU A 123 -10.10 19.01 15.41
N GLU A 124 -10.43 19.55 14.22
CA GLU A 124 -11.32 18.91 13.24
C GLU A 124 -10.75 17.61 12.66
N GLU A 125 -9.42 17.47 12.64
CA GLU A 125 -8.73 16.29 12.09
C GLU A 125 -8.29 15.28 13.16
N LYS A 126 -8.47 15.55 14.44
CA LYS A 126 -8.02 14.67 15.53
C LYS A 126 -8.58 13.24 15.43
N ASN A 127 -9.83 13.15 15.01
CA ASN A 127 -10.54 11.88 14.88
C ASN A 127 -10.55 11.35 13.43
N ILE A 128 -9.74 11.90 12.53
CA ILE A 128 -9.64 11.44 11.15
C ILE A 128 -8.51 10.41 11.05
N ALA A 129 -8.83 9.27 10.46
CA ALA A 129 -7.86 8.30 10.00
C ALA A 129 -7.90 8.24 8.48
N GLU A 130 -6.73 8.24 7.87
CA GLU A 130 -6.54 8.15 6.44
C GLU A 130 -6.01 6.75 6.10
N ILE A 131 -6.70 6.07 5.19
CA ILE A 131 -6.27 4.80 4.62
C ILE A 131 -5.73 5.10 3.22
N HIS A 132 -4.41 5.09 3.10
CA HIS A 132 -3.72 5.31 1.83
C HIS A 132 -3.58 3.98 1.10
N ILE A 133 -4.20 3.83 -0.06
CA ILE A 133 -4.06 2.67 -0.95
C ILE A 133 -2.95 3.00 -1.94
N ASP A 134 -1.70 2.64 -1.59
CA ASP A 134 -0.52 3.02 -2.38
C ASP A 134 -0.19 2.01 -3.47
N LYS A 135 -0.72 0.80 -3.36
CA LYS A 135 -0.65 -0.22 -4.40
C LYS A 135 -1.99 -0.92 -4.54
N HIS A 136 -2.44 -1.08 -5.77
CA HIS A 136 -3.60 -1.90 -6.13
C HIS A 136 -3.38 -2.51 -7.52
N ARG A 137 -3.08 -3.81 -7.60
CA ARG A 137 -2.69 -4.47 -8.86
C ARG A 137 -3.77 -4.42 -9.93
N ASN A 138 -5.04 -4.55 -9.53
CA ASN A 138 -6.18 -4.65 -10.45
C ASN A 138 -7.19 -3.50 -10.28
N GLY A 139 -6.79 -2.41 -9.62
CA GLY A 139 -7.67 -1.26 -9.38
C GLY A 139 -6.89 0.03 -9.13
N PRO A 140 -7.59 1.14 -8.91
CA PRO A 140 -6.97 2.43 -8.65
C PRO A 140 -6.31 2.46 -7.25
N THR A 141 -5.27 3.24 -7.12
CA THR A 141 -4.77 3.73 -5.84
C THR A 141 -5.61 4.91 -5.37
N GLY A 142 -5.52 5.29 -4.09
CA GLY A 142 -6.30 6.40 -3.59
C GLY A 142 -6.27 6.55 -2.08
N LEU A 143 -7.14 7.42 -1.59
CA LEU A 143 -7.25 7.78 -0.19
C LEU A 143 -8.69 7.59 0.28
N VAL A 144 -8.86 6.89 1.40
CA VAL A 144 -10.14 6.76 2.09
C VAL A 144 -10.01 7.39 3.46
N ARG A 145 -10.91 8.30 3.81
CA ARG A 145 -10.98 8.92 5.13
C ARG A 145 -12.07 8.28 5.96
N LEU A 146 -11.74 7.96 7.22
CA LEU A 146 -12.63 7.37 8.18
C LEU A 146 -12.61 8.19 9.48
N PHE A 147 -13.70 8.14 10.23
CA PHE A 147 -13.73 8.62 11.60
C PHE A 147 -13.14 7.53 12.52
N PHE A 148 -12.21 7.91 13.38
CA PHE A 148 -11.62 7.03 14.39
C PHE A 148 -12.09 7.45 15.79
N ASP A 149 -12.86 6.59 16.43
CA ASP A 149 -13.33 6.77 17.82
C ASP A 149 -12.23 6.27 18.77
N GLU A 150 -11.51 7.18 19.41
CA GLU A 150 -10.42 6.82 20.33
C GLU A 150 -10.92 6.07 21.58
N ASN A 151 -12.14 6.38 22.06
CA ASN A 151 -12.67 5.74 23.25
C ASN A 151 -13.04 4.27 23.02
N LYS A 152 -13.47 3.95 21.78
CA LYS A 152 -13.88 2.60 21.39
C LYS A 152 -12.85 1.89 20.52
N VAL A 153 -11.75 2.57 20.17
CA VAL A 153 -10.71 2.05 19.26
C VAL A 153 -11.35 1.46 17.99
N SER A 154 -12.26 2.21 17.39
CA SER A 154 -13.05 1.73 16.26
C SER A 154 -13.13 2.74 15.13
N PHE A 155 -13.20 2.22 13.89
CA PHE A 155 -13.40 3.02 12.69
C PHE A 155 -14.88 3.10 12.34
N LYS A 156 -15.31 4.26 11.85
CA LYS A 156 -16.67 4.51 11.34
C LYS A 156 -16.56 5.28 10.02
N ASN A 157 -17.61 5.22 9.22
CA ASN A 157 -17.72 6.09 8.05
C ASN A 157 -17.78 7.56 8.51
N LEU A 158 -17.17 8.44 7.72
CA LEU A 158 -17.36 9.87 7.91
C LEU A 158 -18.78 10.24 7.48
N ASP A 159 -19.50 10.98 8.33
CA ASP A 159 -20.76 11.57 7.95
C ASP A 159 -20.59 12.56 6.79
N VAL A 160 -21.60 12.67 5.92
CA VAL A 160 -21.55 13.52 4.71
C VAL A 160 -21.20 14.98 5.02
N GLN A 161 -21.57 15.48 6.20
CA GLN A 161 -21.23 16.84 6.67
C GLN A 161 -19.74 17.02 6.93
N TYR A 162 -19.04 15.99 7.37
CA TYR A 162 -17.57 16.03 7.60
C TYR A 162 -16.80 15.98 6.28
N GLN A 163 -17.33 15.28 5.28
CA GLN A 163 -16.72 15.19 3.94
C GLN A 163 -16.74 16.53 3.20
N SER A 164 -17.77 17.34 3.41
CA SER A 164 -17.94 18.64 2.74
C SER A 164 -16.96 19.71 3.23
N GLN A 165 -16.44 19.59 4.46
CA GLN A 165 -15.50 20.57 5.03
C GLN A 165 -14.04 20.25 4.68
N THR A 166 -13.74 19.04 4.23
CA THR A 166 -12.36 18.57 3.95
C THR A 166 -12.05 18.40 2.46
N GLN A 167 -12.93 18.84 1.56
CA GLN A 167 -12.57 18.92 0.14
C GLN A 167 -11.48 19.99 -0.04
N VAL A 168 -10.23 19.54 -0.17
CA VAL A 168 -9.18 20.34 -0.79
C VAL A 168 -9.73 20.77 -2.16
N PRO A 169 -9.79 22.07 -2.49
CA PRO A 169 -10.26 22.49 -3.80
C PRO A 169 -9.40 21.81 -4.85
N THR A 170 -10.01 20.97 -5.65
CA THR A 170 -9.40 20.47 -6.88
C THR A 170 -9.02 21.73 -7.67
N PRO A 171 -7.75 21.92 -8.08
CA PRO A 171 -7.41 23.06 -8.92
C PRO A 171 -8.30 22.97 -10.15
N THR A 172 -9.20 23.93 -10.28
CA THR A 172 -9.95 24.18 -11.50
C THR A 172 -8.90 24.31 -12.61
N PRO A 173 -9.04 23.62 -13.76
CA PRO A 173 -8.21 23.92 -14.90
C PRO A 173 -8.48 25.40 -15.25
N GLU A 174 -7.57 26.27 -14.87
CA GLU A 174 -7.60 27.64 -15.35
C GLU A 174 -7.52 27.58 -16.87
N GLU A 175 -8.51 28.20 -17.49
CA GLU A 175 -8.50 28.63 -18.85
C GLU A 175 -7.23 29.43 -19.14
N SER A 176 -6.17 28.74 -19.55
CA SER A 176 -5.06 29.40 -20.25
C SER A 176 -5.32 29.29 -21.74
N ALA A 177 -6.39 29.96 -22.18
CA ALA A 177 -6.51 30.39 -23.57
C ALA A 177 -5.66 31.67 -23.72
N THR A 178 -4.35 31.53 -23.79
CA THR A 178 -3.51 32.50 -24.45
C THR A 178 -3.35 32.05 -25.89
N ASP A 179 -4.08 32.71 -26.78
CA ASP A 179 -3.85 32.72 -28.22
C ASP A 179 -2.39 33.07 -28.48
N ILE A 180 -1.55 32.06 -28.68
CA ILE A 180 -0.24 32.21 -29.29
C ILE A 180 -0.45 32.04 -30.79
N PRO A 181 -0.22 33.08 -31.61
CA PRO A 181 -0.31 32.93 -33.07
C PRO A 181 0.72 31.92 -33.55
N ILE A 182 0.27 30.87 -34.20
CA ILE A 182 1.16 29.89 -34.84
C ILE A 182 1.84 30.60 -36.03
N PRO A 183 3.18 30.77 -36.07
CA PRO A 183 3.87 31.25 -37.25
C PRO A 183 3.68 30.25 -38.39
N GLY A 184 3.25 30.73 -39.55
CA GLY A 184 3.10 29.94 -40.75
C GLY A 184 4.43 29.28 -41.19
N PRO A 185 4.36 28.21 -42.02
CA PRO A 185 5.55 27.48 -42.46
C PRO A 185 6.48 28.39 -43.25
N GLN A 186 7.67 28.62 -42.71
CA GLN A 186 8.76 29.24 -43.44
C GLN A 186 9.36 28.17 -44.32
N ASP A 187 9.36 28.41 -45.63
CA ASP A 187 10.10 27.65 -46.64
C ASP A 187 11.60 27.68 -46.29
N GLN A 188 12.09 26.60 -45.69
CA GLN A 188 13.52 26.35 -45.58
C GLN A 188 13.92 25.40 -46.72
N PRO A 189 14.96 25.72 -47.46
CA PRO A 189 15.45 24.83 -48.52
C PRO A 189 16.04 23.55 -47.94
N ILE A 190 15.67 22.43 -48.52
CA ILE A 190 16.13 21.10 -48.16
C ILE A 190 17.64 21.01 -48.38
N PRO A 191 18.47 20.60 -47.39
CA PRO A 191 19.88 20.31 -47.65
C PRO A 191 20.00 19.07 -48.51
N THR A 192 20.66 19.19 -49.66
CA THR A 192 21.08 18.06 -50.52
C THR A 192 22.18 17.29 -49.80
N GLU A 193 21.92 16.03 -49.49
CA GLU A 193 22.94 15.11 -48.96
C GLU A 193 24.06 14.86 -49.97
N PRO A 194 25.36 14.87 -49.54
CA PRO A 194 26.46 14.44 -50.40
C PRO A 194 26.47 12.91 -50.54
N GLY A 195 26.59 12.47 -51.77
CA GLY A 195 26.49 11.07 -52.22
C GLY A 195 27.39 10.11 -51.46
N TRP A 196 26.81 8.98 -51.09
CA TRP A 196 27.49 7.79 -50.64
C TRP A 196 28.31 7.18 -51.81
N GLN A 197 29.64 7.03 -51.62
CA GLN A 197 30.51 6.26 -52.54
C GLN A 197 30.94 4.96 -51.86
N PRO A 198 30.77 3.78 -52.50
CA PRO A 198 31.31 2.53 -51.99
C PRO A 198 32.83 2.48 -52.17
N GLN A 199 33.54 2.12 -51.14
CA GLN A 199 34.99 1.84 -51.20
C GLN A 199 35.25 0.42 -51.70
N PRO A 200 36.39 0.17 -52.32
CA PRO A 200 36.75 -1.10 -52.98
C PRO A 200 37.02 -2.26 -52.01
#